data_8aecef2bf9558affca00e3823299e2f2
#
_entry.id   8aecef2bf9558affca00e3823299e2f2
#
_cell.length_a   1.000
_cell.length_b   1.000
_cell.length_c   1.000
_cell.angle_alpha   90.00
_cell.angle_beta   90.00
_cell.angle_gamma   90.00
#
_symmetry.space_group_name_H-M   'P 1'
#
loop_
_entity.id
_entity.type
_entity.pdbx_description
1 polymer ?
#
loop_
_entity_poly.entity_id
_entity_poly.type
_entity_poly.pdbx_seq_one_letter_code
_entity_poly.pdbx_strand_id
1 'polypeptide(L)'
;MVPSTFLRSKPARCLPVLLATLIFAGCGTHTQDQSAAFMQGTSQANSSFYLQQMQQSTNDSKTNWQLLAIRALLQEGKKQQAIDLFNQLPANLNSTQAREQSLLAVEVKLAQNDYQAARNLLAKIDPTSLSSLNRRATGRRKSMPARANHR
;
A
#
# COMPACT_ATOMS: atom_id res chain seq x y z
N MET A 1 -24.45 -22.29 75.71
CA MET A 1 -24.02 -20.98 76.15
C MET A 1 -23.53 -20.20 75.01
N VAL A 2 -24.30 -19.19 74.63
CA VAL A 2 -24.01 -18.19 73.58
C VAL A 2 -23.27 -17.04 74.28
N PRO A 3 -22.38 -16.32 73.61
CA PRO A 3 -22.90 -15.01 73.21
C PRO A 3 -22.47 -14.52 71.80
N SER A 4 -23.42 -13.81 71.29
CA SER A 4 -23.43 -12.91 70.14
C SER A 4 -22.36 -11.85 70.21
N THR A 5 -21.71 -11.57 69.07
CA THR A 5 -21.05 -10.29 68.84
C THR A 5 -21.46 -9.72 67.48
N PHE A 6 -22.14 -8.63 67.56
CA PHE A 6 -22.52 -7.68 66.54
C PHE A 6 -21.32 -7.18 65.80
N LEU A 7 -21.31 -7.27 64.47
CA LEU A 7 -20.39 -6.55 63.62
C LEU A 7 -21.16 -5.57 62.73
N ARG A 8 -20.96 -4.37 63.08
CA ARG A 8 -21.47 -3.10 62.59
C ARG A 8 -20.96 -2.87 61.17
N SER A 9 -21.83 -2.94 60.19
CA SER A 9 -21.57 -2.61 58.80
C SER A 9 -21.42 -1.10 58.59
N LYS A 10 -20.27 -0.69 58.06
CA LYS A 10 -20.07 0.68 57.59
C LYS A 10 -20.55 0.77 56.12
N PRO A 11 -21.27 1.82 55.73
CA PRO A 11 -21.66 2.02 54.33
C PRO A 11 -20.45 2.47 53.53
N ALA A 12 -20.02 1.66 52.58
CA ALA A 12 -19.05 2.03 51.59
C ALA A 12 -19.67 3.01 50.58
N ARG A 13 -19.08 4.18 50.52
CA ARG A 13 -19.41 5.22 49.53
C ARG A 13 -19.12 4.72 48.16
N CYS A 14 -20.15 4.46 47.35
CA CYS A 14 -20.04 4.23 45.93
C CYS A 14 -19.62 5.53 45.25
N LEU A 15 -18.39 5.60 44.82
CA LEU A 15 -17.92 6.57 43.82
C LEU A 15 -18.40 6.08 42.45
N PRO A 16 -19.13 6.90 41.70
CA PRO A 16 -19.39 6.57 40.29
C PRO A 16 -18.09 6.75 39.50
N VAL A 17 -17.51 5.63 39.09
CA VAL A 17 -16.48 5.62 38.07
C VAL A 17 -17.15 6.01 36.76
N LEU A 18 -16.97 7.26 36.36
CA LEU A 18 -17.29 7.77 35.04
C LEU A 18 -16.38 7.03 34.05
N LEU A 19 -16.91 5.99 33.46
CA LEU A 19 -16.31 5.29 32.33
C LEU A 19 -16.38 6.22 31.13
N ALA A 20 -15.32 6.98 30.91
CA ALA A 20 -15.12 7.70 29.66
C ALA A 20 -14.90 6.67 28.55
N THR A 21 -15.97 6.23 27.91
CA THR A 21 -15.94 5.51 26.64
C THR A 21 -15.40 6.47 25.58
N LEU A 22 -14.09 6.44 25.36
CA LEU A 22 -13.47 6.98 24.15
C LEU A 22 -14.01 6.18 22.97
N ILE A 23 -15.02 6.75 22.35
CA ILE A 23 -15.52 6.31 21.06
C ILE A 23 -14.38 6.61 20.06
N PHE A 24 -13.56 5.61 19.76
CA PHE A 24 -12.75 5.62 18.54
C PHE A 24 -13.67 5.46 17.34
N ALA A 25 -14.46 6.49 17.08
CA ALA A 25 -15.18 6.64 15.83
C ALA A 25 -14.22 7.25 14.83
N GLY A 26 -13.82 6.48 13.88
CA GLY A 26 -13.31 7.01 12.63
C GLY A 26 -11.88 6.70 12.34
N CYS A 27 -11.66 5.72 11.52
CA CYS A 27 -10.62 5.68 10.48
C CYS A 27 -10.91 4.52 9.51
N GLY A 28 -12.10 4.53 8.90
CA GLY A 28 -12.46 3.58 7.85
C GLY A 28 -12.36 4.13 6.43
N THR A 29 -12.12 5.43 6.25
CA THR A 29 -12.25 6.06 4.93
C THR A 29 -10.95 6.55 4.30
N HIS A 30 -9.83 6.57 5.03
CA HIS A 30 -8.57 7.13 4.53
C HIS A 30 -7.66 6.15 3.77
N THR A 31 -7.87 4.83 3.88
CA THR A 31 -6.98 3.85 3.24
C THR A 31 -7.13 3.79 1.73
N GLN A 32 -8.31 4.12 1.20
CA GLN A 32 -8.58 4.04 -0.24
C GLN A 32 -7.88 5.17 -1.01
N ASP A 33 -7.93 6.39 -0.47
CA ASP A 33 -7.26 7.55 -1.06
C ASP A 33 -5.73 7.44 -0.98
N GLN A 34 -5.21 6.86 0.09
CA GLN A 34 -3.78 6.66 0.24
C GLN A 34 -3.21 5.68 -0.79
N SER A 35 -3.87 4.55 -1.06
CA SER A 35 -3.38 3.60 -2.05
C SER A 35 -3.32 4.21 -3.45
N ALA A 36 -4.32 5.00 -3.84
CA ALA A 36 -4.34 5.72 -5.10
C ALA A 36 -3.23 6.78 -5.19
N ALA A 37 -2.95 7.50 -4.11
CA ALA A 37 -1.86 8.46 -4.01
C ALA A 37 -0.50 7.77 -4.12
N PHE A 38 -0.31 6.61 -3.47
CA PHE A 38 0.91 5.81 -3.60
C PHE A 38 1.11 5.26 -5.02
N MET A 39 0.03 4.85 -5.71
CA MET A 39 0.10 4.43 -7.11
C MET A 39 0.55 5.56 -8.05
N GLN A 40 0.25 6.81 -7.71
CA GLN A 40 0.66 7.98 -8.47
C GLN A 40 2.02 8.55 -8.05
N GLY A 41 2.46 8.25 -6.84
CA GLY A 41 3.71 8.75 -6.27
C GLY A 41 4.85 7.75 -6.40
N THR A 42 6.08 8.24 -6.39
CA THR A 42 7.29 7.45 -6.26
C THR A 42 7.54 7.14 -4.78
N SER A 43 6.62 6.46 -4.12
CA SER A 43 6.83 6.07 -2.74
C SER A 43 7.86 4.94 -2.70
N GLN A 44 8.94 5.14 -1.97
CA GLN A 44 10.01 4.17 -1.76
C GLN A 44 9.82 3.43 -0.43
N ALA A 45 8.58 3.11 -0.07
CA ALA A 45 8.36 2.23 1.06
C ALA A 45 8.84 0.81 0.71
N ASN A 46 9.28 0.08 1.74
CA ASN A 46 9.72 -1.31 1.56
C ASN A 46 8.52 -2.26 1.33
N SER A 47 8.80 -3.45 0.83
CA SER A 47 7.76 -4.45 0.56
C SER A 47 6.94 -4.81 1.79
N SER A 48 7.54 -4.83 2.98
CA SER A 48 6.86 -5.14 4.24
C SER A 48 5.74 -4.17 4.56
N PHE A 49 5.96 -2.87 4.33
CA PHE A 49 4.93 -1.84 4.50
C PHE A 49 3.74 -2.10 3.58
N TYR A 50 3.99 -2.33 2.28
CA TYR A 50 2.92 -2.57 1.32
C TYR A 50 2.14 -3.86 1.59
N LEU A 51 2.83 -4.93 2.02
CA LEU A 51 2.19 -6.18 2.42
C LEU A 51 1.29 -5.99 3.65
N GLN A 52 1.72 -5.20 4.63
CA GLN A 52 0.91 -4.87 5.79
C GLN A 52 -0.34 -4.07 5.39
N GLN A 53 -0.19 -3.05 4.54
CA GLN A 53 -1.33 -2.27 4.05
C GLN A 53 -2.31 -3.14 3.25
N MET A 54 -1.80 -4.06 2.44
CA MET A 54 -2.62 -5.03 1.69
C MET A 54 -3.46 -5.91 2.63
N GLN A 55 -2.89 -6.39 3.74
CA GLN A 55 -3.62 -7.22 4.71
C GLN A 55 -4.73 -6.45 5.44
N GLN A 56 -4.56 -5.16 5.64
CA GLN A 56 -5.52 -4.28 6.33
C GLN A 56 -6.57 -3.68 5.38
N SER A 57 -6.45 -3.92 4.09
CA SER A 57 -7.29 -3.33 3.05
C SER A 57 -8.21 -4.36 2.40
N THR A 58 -9.28 -3.86 1.78
CA THR A 58 -10.26 -4.67 1.05
C THR A 58 -10.47 -4.13 -0.36
N ASN A 59 -11.09 -4.93 -1.23
CA ASN A 59 -11.48 -4.54 -2.59
C ASN A 59 -10.33 -3.92 -3.41
N ASP A 60 -10.61 -2.85 -4.15
CA ASP A 60 -9.67 -2.14 -5.02
C ASP A 60 -8.43 -1.64 -4.28
N SER A 61 -8.59 -1.18 -3.05
CA SER A 61 -7.48 -0.73 -2.22
C SER A 61 -6.49 -1.85 -1.94
N LYS A 62 -6.97 -3.05 -1.63
CA LYS A 62 -6.13 -4.24 -1.45
C LYS A 62 -5.33 -4.56 -2.71
N THR A 63 -5.97 -4.51 -3.88
CA THR A 63 -5.32 -4.75 -5.16
C THR A 63 -4.25 -3.70 -5.46
N ASN A 64 -4.51 -2.42 -5.16
CA ASN A 64 -3.53 -1.36 -5.33
C ASN A 64 -2.29 -1.60 -4.46
N TRP A 65 -2.47 -1.95 -3.18
CA TRP A 65 -1.36 -2.29 -2.30
C TRP A 65 -0.61 -3.56 -2.75
N GLN A 66 -1.33 -4.55 -3.30
CA GLN A 66 -0.73 -5.75 -3.86
C GLN A 66 0.19 -5.43 -5.04
N LEU A 67 -0.23 -4.58 -5.97
CA LEU A 67 0.59 -4.15 -7.11
C LEU A 67 1.86 -3.40 -6.65
N LEU A 68 1.73 -2.54 -5.63
CA LEU A 68 2.87 -1.84 -5.04
C LEU A 68 3.83 -2.79 -4.32
N ALA A 69 3.29 -3.78 -3.59
CA ALA A 69 4.09 -4.81 -2.91
C ALA A 69 4.90 -5.65 -3.91
N ILE A 70 4.30 -6.06 -5.04
CA ILE A 70 4.97 -6.81 -6.10
C ILE A 70 6.17 -6.01 -6.63
N ARG A 71 5.98 -4.74 -6.95
CA ARG A 71 7.06 -3.87 -7.42
C ARG A 71 8.19 -3.74 -6.40
N ALA A 72 7.85 -3.50 -5.14
CA ALA A 72 8.84 -3.38 -4.07
C ALA A 72 9.62 -4.69 -3.87
N LEU A 73 8.95 -5.84 -3.91
CA LEU A 73 9.59 -7.16 -3.83
C LEU A 73 10.58 -7.39 -4.99
N LEU A 74 10.23 -6.99 -6.22
CA LEU A 74 11.13 -7.07 -7.37
C LEU A 74 12.37 -6.18 -7.17
N GLN A 75 12.17 -4.94 -6.69
CA GLN A 75 13.25 -4.01 -6.40
C GLN A 75 14.18 -4.49 -5.27
N GLU A 76 13.65 -5.20 -4.29
CA GLU A 76 14.40 -5.82 -3.20
C GLU A 76 15.06 -7.15 -3.59
N GLY A 77 14.87 -7.61 -4.83
CA GLY A 77 15.41 -8.90 -5.31
C GLY A 77 14.67 -10.14 -4.81
N LYS A 78 13.53 -9.97 -4.14
CA LYS A 78 12.67 -11.06 -3.62
C LYS A 78 11.79 -11.63 -4.73
N LYS A 79 12.43 -12.14 -5.79
CA LYS A 79 11.78 -12.51 -7.06
C LYS A 79 10.65 -13.52 -6.88
N GLN A 80 10.88 -14.60 -6.13
CA GLN A 80 9.89 -15.65 -5.96
C GLN A 80 8.62 -15.14 -5.27
N GLN A 81 8.77 -14.36 -4.20
CA GLN A 81 7.64 -13.76 -3.51
C GLN A 81 6.84 -12.80 -4.41
N ALA A 82 7.54 -12.04 -5.25
CA ALA A 82 6.90 -11.16 -6.22
C ALA A 82 6.08 -11.94 -7.25
N ILE A 83 6.63 -13.04 -7.78
CA ILE A 83 5.97 -13.91 -8.75
C ILE A 83 4.72 -14.55 -8.13
N ASP A 84 4.84 -15.09 -6.93
CA ASP A 84 3.73 -15.74 -6.22
C ASP A 84 2.59 -14.75 -5.94
N LEU A 85 2.95 -13.54 -5.51
CA LEU A 85 1.98 -12.48 -5.26
C LEU A 85 1.34 -11.96 -6.56
N PHE A 86 2.10 -11.89 -7.65
CA PHE A 86 1.59 -11.51 -8.98
C PHE A 86 0.55 -12.51 -9.50
N ASN A 87 0.79 -13.81 -9.31
CA ASN A 87 -0.14 -14.86 -9.72
C ASN A 87 -1.44 -14.88 -8.91
N GLN A 88 -1.47 -14.20 -7.77
CA GLN A 88 -2.66 -14.06 -6.91
C GLN A 88 -3.49 -12.80 -7.21
N LEU A 89 -3.12 -12.03 -8.25
CA LEU A 89 -3.91 -10.85 -8.64
C LEU A 89 -5.31 -11.28 -9.10
N PRO A 90 -6.36 -10.51 -8.74
CA PRO A 90 -7.71 -10.80 -9.18
C PRO A 90 -7.86 -10.61 -10.69
N ALA A 91 -8.80 -11.35 -11.30
CA ALA A 91 -9.04 -11.25 -12.74
C ALA A 91 -9.76 -9.95 -13.14
N ASN A 92 -10.55 -9.37 -12.25
CA ASN A 92 -11.36 -8.18 -12.48
C ASN A 92 -10.62 -6.93 -11.98
N LEU A 93 -9.71 -6.43 -12.79
CA LEU A 93 -8.96 -5.20 -12.52
C LEU A 93 -9.63 -3.99 -13.18
N ASN A 94 -9.58 -2.85 -12.51
CA ASN A 94 -9.93 -1.59 -13.17
C ASN A 94 -8.85 -1.16 -14.18
N SER A 95 -9.12 -0.17 -15.03
CA SER A 95 -8.21 0.23 -16.11
C SER A 95 -6.82 0.65 -15.64
N THR A 96 -6.72 1.29 -14.46
CA THR A 96 -5.43 1.69 -13.87
C THR A 96 -4.66 0.48 -13.37
N GLN A 97 -5.32 -0.42 -12.66
CA GLN A 97 -4.74 -1.66 -12.15
C GLN A 97 -4.29 -2.58 -13.28
N ALA A 98 -5.11 -2.72 -14.35
CA ALA A 98 -4.76 -3.54 -15.51
C ALA A 98 -3.52 -3.02 -16.25
N ARG A 99 -3.35 -1.70 -16.34
CA ARG A 99 -2.13 -1.09 -16.89
C ARG A 99 -0.92 -1.39 -16.02
N GLU A 100 -1.03 -1.20 -14.70
CA GLU A 100 0.06 -1.51 -13.76
C GLU A 100 0.41 -3.00 -13.80
N GLN A 101 -0.58 -3.88 -13.84
CA GLN A 101 -0.37 -5.33 -14.01
C GLN A 101 0.41 -5.62 -15.29
N SER A 102 0.07 -4.98 -16.40
CA SER A 102 0.77 -5.21 -17.69
C SER A 102 2.25 -4.81 -17.62
N LEU A 103 2.57 -3.72 -16.93
CA LEU A 103 3.96 -3.30 -16.70
C LEU A 103 4.69 -4.25 -15.77
N LEU A 104 4.07 -4.64 -14.67
CA LEU A 104 4.64 -5.61 -13.73
C LEU A 104 4.83 -6.98 -14.37
N ALA A 105 3.96 -7.39 -15.30
CA ALA A 105 4.14 -8.64 -16.04
C ALA A 105 5.46 -8.66 -16.82
N VAL A 106 5.87 -7.54 -17.40
CA VAL A 106 7.18 -7.40 -18.06
C VAL A 106 8.31 -7.55 -17.04
N GLU A 107 8.22 -6.84 -15.89
CA GLU A 107 9.24 -6.91 -14.84
C GLU A 107 9.35 -8.31 -14.25
N VAL A 108 8.24 -9.01 -14.05
CA VAL A 108 8.19 -10.41 -13.59
C VAL A 108 8.87 -11.33 -14.61
N LYS A 109 8.63 -11.16 -15.91
CA LYS A 109 9.30 -11.97 -16.94
C LYS A 109 10.80 -11.71 -17.00
N LEU A 110 11.22 -10.47 -16.81
CA LEU A 110 12.65 -10.13 -16.68
C LEU A 110 13.27 -10.78 -15.43
N ALA A 111 12.56 -10.77 -14.31
CA ALA A 111 13.03 -11.42 -13.09
C ALA A 111 13.16 -12.95 -13.23
N GLN A 112 12.34 -13.56 -14.11
CA GLN A 112 12.41 -14.97 -14.49
C GLN A 112 13.49 -15.27 -15.54
N ASN A 113 14.22 -14.26 -16.05
CA ASN A 113 15.13 -14.32 -17.19
C ASN A 113 14.45 -14.73 -18.51
N ASP A 114 13.14 -14.61 -18.60
CA ASP A 114 12.36 -14.87 -19.81
C ASP A 114 12.28 -13.60 -20.68
N TYR A 115 13.40 -13.27 -21.30
CA TYR A 115 13.53 -12.02 -22.08
C TYR A 115 12.64 -12.01 -23.31
N GLN A 116 12.33 -13.18 -23.88
CA GLN A 116 11.48 -13.27 -25.08
C GLN A 116 10.03 -12.94 -24.70
N ALA A 117 9.50 -13.52 -23.63
CA ALA A 117 8.18 -13.20 -23.14
C ALA A 117 8.08 -11.72 -22.70
N ALA A 118 9.10 -11.19 -22.02
CA ALA A 118 9.15 -9.79 -21.63
C ALA A 118 9.06 -8.85 -22.85
N ARG A 119 9.82 -9.15 -23.93
CA ARG A 119 9.77 -8.38 -25.18
C ARG A 119 8.41 -8.45 -25.84
N ASN A 120 7.80 -9.63 -25.89
CA ASN A 120 6.47 -9.82 -26.48
C ASN A 120 5.38 -9.08 -25.71
N LEU A 121 5.49 -9.04 -24.36
CA LEU A 121 4.58 -8.26 -23.52
C LEU A 121 4.77 -6.76 -23.75
N LEU A 122 6.02 -6.30 -23.79
CA LEU A 122 6.34 -4.89 -23.98
C LEU A 122 5.81 -4.37 -25.33
N ALA A 123 5.88 -5.18 -26.40
CA ALA A 123 5.34 -4.82 -27.72
C ALA A 123 3.81 -4.64 -27.74
N LYS A 124 3.10 -5.22 -26.77
CA LYS A 124 1.63 -5.09 -26.64
C LYS A 124 1.21 -3.89 -25.79
N ILE A 125 2.14 -3.28 -25.07
CA ILE A 125 1.86 -2.11 -24.23
C ILE A 125 1.83 -0.88 -25.11
N ASP A 126 0.73 -0.11 -25.03
CA ASP A 126 0.59 1.14 -25.77
C ASP A 126 1.73 2.12 -25.41
N PRO A 127 2.48 2.65 -26.40
CA PRO A 127 3.56 3.60 -26.19
C PRO A 127 3.14 4.87 -25.43
N THR A 128 1.87 5.26 -25.53
CA THR A 128 1.33 6.42 -24.78
C THR A 128 1.31 6.17 -23.28
N SER A 129 1.12 4.94 -22.84
CA SER A 129 1.19 4.55 -21.42
C SER A 129 2.61 4.60 -20.89
N LEU A 130 3.61 4.28 -21.71
CA LEU A 130 5.04 4.38 -21.38
C LEU A 130 5.51 5.84 -21.31
N SER A 131 5.01 6.70 -22.19
CA SER A 131 5.35 8.12 -22.20
C SER A 131 4.87 8.85 -20.93
N SER A 132 3.77 8.42 -20.34
CA SER A 132 3.26 8.97 -19.09
C SER A 132 4.18 8.64 -17.89
N LEU A 133 4.79 7.46 -17.87
CA LEU A 133 5.77 7.07 -16.86
C LEU A 133 7.07 7.87 -17.02
N ASN A 134 7.55 8.01 -18.24
CA ASN A 134 8.77 8.77 -18.52
C ASN A 134 8.59 10.27 -18.23
N ARG A 135 7.40 10.83 -18.48
CA ARG A 135 7.07 12.22 -18.16
C ARG A 135 7.11 12.48 -16.65
N ARG A 136 6.72 11.52 -15.83
CA ARG A 136 6.81 11.59 -14.36
C ARG A 136 8.26 11.50 -13.88
N ALA A 137 9.08 10.66 -14.49
CA ALA A 137 10.50 10.54 -14.19
C ALA A 137 11.30 11.78 -14.60
N THR A 138 10.95 12.42 -15.72
CA THR A 138 11.64 13.59 -16.27
C THR A 138 11.11 14.93 -15.76
N GLY A 139 9.88 14.99 -15.26
CA GLY A 139 9.26 16.20 -14.70
C GLY A 139 10.04 16.81 -13.51
N ARG A 140 10.86 16.01 -12.83
CA ARG A 140 11.70 16.46 -11.72
C ARG A 140 12.95 17.24 -12.16
N ARG A 141 13.31 17.25 -13.46
CA ARG A 141 14.52 17.97 -13.93
C ARG A 141 14.27 19.39 -14.41
N LYS A 142 13.03 19.84 -14.55
CA LYS A 142 12.71 21.15 -15.14
C LYS A 142 12.49 22.30 -14.15
N SER A 143 12.72 22.12 -12.86
CA SER A 143 12.53 23.16 -11.85
C SER A 143 13.83 23.63 -11.18
N MET A 144 14.98 23.52 -11.82
CA MET A 144 16.16 24.26 -11.38
C MET A 144 16.17 25.62 -12.12
N PRO A 145 15.94 26.75 -11.42
CA PRO A 145 16.14 28.06 -12.02
C PRO A 145 17.62 28.21 -12.34
N ALA A 146 17.91 28.61 -13.58
CA ALA A 146 19.25 29.01 -14.00
C ALA A 146 19.76 30.08 -13.03
N ARG A 147 20.84 29.79 -12.32
CA ARG A 147 21.53 30.72 -11.45
C ARG A 147 22.07 31.83 -12.36
N ALA A 148 21.43 33.00 -12.34
CA ALA A 148 21.89 34.19 -13.04
C ALA A 148 23.25 34.55 -12.46
N ASN A 149 24.26 34.43 -13.31
CA ASN A 149 25.62 34.89 -13.03
C ASN A 149 25.60 36.40 -13.31
N HIS A 150 25.49 37.23 -12.26
CA HIS A 150 25.77 38.65 -12.35
C HIS A 150 27.28 38.85 -12.16
N ARG A 151 27.90 39.31 -13.23
CA ARG A 151 29.19 40.03 -13.19
C ARG A 151 28.96 41.46 -12.72
#